data_c72c72e24050bdd8891914fb8b9a0fc4
#
_entry.id   c72c72e24050bdd8891914fb8b9a0fc4
#
_cell.length_a   1.000
_cell.length_b   1.000
_cell.length_c   1.000
_cell.angle_alpha   90.00
_cell.angle_beta   90.00
_cell.angle_gamma   90.00
#
_symmetry.space_group_name_H-M   'P 1'
#
loop_
_entity.id
_entity.type
_entity.pdbx_description
1 polymer ?
#
loop_
_entity_poly.entity_id
_entity_poly.type
_entity_poly.pdbx_seq_one_letter_code
_entity_poly.pdbx_strand_id
1 'polypeptide(L)'
;MTQLSINLNQIALIRNARDTTHPDPCEFAASVIQAGAHGITVHPRPDQRHIRAEDCLRLGEMGGTELNIEGNPFAAAQPAPRAGIGDYPGFLALVERIRPEQVTLVPDNNDQLTSDHGFDITRDGDRLRPIVEQLKGWGCRVSLFMDPDPTQIALVRALGADRVELYTETFARAHECGD
;
A
#
# COMPACT_ATOMS: atom_id res chain seq x y z
N MET A 1 -3.61 0.37 22.31
CA MET A 1 -4.71 -0.53 21.88
C MET A 1 -4.46 -0.85 20.42
N THR A 2 -4.59 -2.12 20.00
CA THR A 2 -4.44 -2.53 18.60
C THR A 2 -5.58 -1.96 17.76
N GLN A 3 -5.26 -1.41 16.60
CA GLN A 3 -6.24 -0.89 15.64
C GLN A 3 -6.35 -1.85 14.45
N LEU A 4 -7.54 -1.93 13.86
CA LEU A 4 -7.86 -2.78 12.73
C LEU A 4 -7.96 -1.93 11.46
N SER A 5 -7.08 -2.18 10.48
CA SER A 5 -7.21 -1.65 9.12
C SER A 5 -7.61 -2.77 8.16
N ILE A 6 -8.56 -2.50 7.28
CA ILE A 6 -9.07 -3.50 6.32
C ILE A 6 -8.48 -3.23 4.94
N ASN A 7 -7.79 -4.25 4.41
CA ASN A 7 -7.27 -4.22 3.05
C ASN A 7 -8.37 -4.53 2.02
N LEU A 8 -8.53 -3.66 1.02
CA LEU A 8 -9.60 -3.75 0.01
C LEU A 8 -9.13 -4.33 -1.34
N ASN A 9 -7.87 -4.76 -1.46
CA ASN A 9 -7.34 -5.24 -2.73
C ASN A 9 -8.16 -6.37 -3.33
N GLN A 10 -8.60 -7.35 -2.50
CA GLN A 10 -9.38 -8.49 -2.96
C GLN A 10 -10.79 -8.10 -3.47
N ILE A 11 -11.41 -7.10 -2.84
CA ILE A 11 -12.71 -6.56 -3.28
C ILE A 11 -12.58 -5.96 -4.68
N ALA A 12 -11.54 -5.15 -4.89
CA ALA A 12 -11.26 -4.56 -6.19
C ALA A 12 -10.88 -5.62 -7.25
N LEU A 13 -10.17 -6.68 -6.85
CA LEU A 13 -9.85 -7.80 -7.74
C LEU A 13 -11.13 -8.52 -8.23
N ILE A 14 -12.09 -8.77 -7.35
CA ILE A 14 -13.39 -9.37 -7.70
C ILE A 14 -14.13 -8.48 -8.71
N ARG A 15 -14.19 -7.16 -8.48
CA ARG A 15 -14.75 -6.19 -9.44
C ARG A 15 -14.08 -6.29 -10.80
N ASN A 16 -12.76 -6.31 -10.82
CA ASN A 16 -11.99 -6.31 -12.05
C ASN A 16 -12.05 -7.64 -12.82
N ALA A 17 -12.40 -8.75 -12.14
CA ALA A 17 -12.51 -10.07 -12.79
C ALA A 17 -13.59 -10.11 -13.90
N ARG A 18 -14.56 -9.17 -13.90
CA ARG A 18 -15.61 -9.08 -14.90
C ARG A 18 -15.79 -7.68 -15.49
N ASP A 19 -14.84 -6.78 -15.27
CA ASP A 19 -14.90 -5.37 -15.68
C ASP A 19 -16.24 -4.67 -15.36
N THR A 20 -16.75 -4.97 -14.16
CA THR A 20 -17.99 -4.38 -13.62
C THR A 20 -17.67 -3.16 -12.75
N THR A 21 -18.71 -2.49 -12.25
CA THR A 21 -18.60 -1.43 -11.25
C THR A 21 -18.70 -1.97 -9.82
N HIS A 22 -19.18 -3.20 -9.66
CA HIS A 22 -19.40 -3.85 -8.36
C HIS A 22 -18.58 -5.15 -8.22
N PRO A 23 -18.15 -5.51 -6.98
CA PRO A 23 -18.28 -4.69 -5.75
C PRO A 23 -17.46 -3.39 -5.80
N ASP A 24 -18.03 -2.26 -5.37
CA ASP A 24 -17.33 -0.97 -5.31
C ASP A 24 -16.46 -0.91 -4.04
N PRO A 25 -15.14 -0.68 -4.14
CA PRO A 25 -14.26 -0.57 -2.99
C PRO A 25 -14.68 0.53 -2.00
N CYS A 26 -15.23 1.65 -2.47
CA CYS A 26 -15.68 2.74 -1.59
C CYS A 26 -16.94 2.38 -0.80
N GLU A 27 -17.91 1.70 -1.42
CA GLU A 27 -19.10 1.19 -0.71
C GLU A 27 -18.70 0.15 0.33
N PHE A 28 -17.74 -0.71 -0.01
CA PHE A 28 -17.23 -1.70 0.93
C PHE A 28 -16.45 -1.05 2.08
N ALA A 29 -15.63 -0.02 1.79
CA ALA A 29 -14.95 0.79 2.81
C ALA A 29 -15.97 1.37 3.82
N ALA A 30 -17.04 2.00 3.34
CA ALA A 30 -18.08 2.54 4.21
C ALA A 30 -18.69 1.46 5.11
N SER A 31 -18.93 0.26 4.56
CA SER A 31 -19.51 -0.86 5.31
C SER A 31 -18.57 -1.37 6.41
N VAL A 32 -17.27 -1.53 6.14
CA VAL A 32 -16.32 -2.01 7.16
C VAL A 32 -16.01 -0.95 8.23
N ILE A 33 -16.03 0.33 7.88
CA ILE A 33 -15.92 1.44 8.84
C ILE A 33 -17.12 1.42 9.78
N GLN A 34 -18.33 1.28 9.23
CA GLN A 34 -19.54 1.16 10.04
C GLN A 34 -19.51 -0.08 10.97
N ALA A 35 -18.85 -1.15 10.55
CA ALA A 35 -18.63 -2.36 11.36
C ALA A 35 -17.54 -2.20 12.44
N GLY A 36 -16.84 -1.06 12.50
CA GLY A 36 -15.85 -0.74 13.53
C GLY A 36 -14.39 -0.84 13.09
N ALA A 37 -14.09 -0.90 11.80
CA ALA A 37 -12.73 -0.77 11.32
C ALA A 37 -12.17 0.62 11.65
N HIS A 38 -10.88 0.69 12.00
CA HIS A 38 -10.18 1.94 12.34
C HIS A 38 -9.49 2.57 11.13
N GLY A 39 -9.24 1.78 10.09
CA GLY A 39 -8.57 2.23 8.89
C GLY A 39 -8.88 1.37 7.67
N ILE A 40 -8.49 1.88 6.51
CA ILE A 40 -8.57 1.24 5.20
C ILE A 40 -7.17 1.18 4.63
N THR A 41 -6.82 0.04 4.04
CA THR A 41 -5.55 -0.17 3.35
C THR A 41 -5.81 -0.54 1.90
N VAL A 42 -5.09 0.09 0.97
CA VAL A 42 -5.17 -0.17 -0.47
C VAL A 42 -3.78 -0.16 -1.12
N HIS A 43 -3.60 -1.01 -2.14
CA HIS A 43 -2.35 -1.09 -2.89
C HIS A 43 -2.61 -0.84 -4.39
N PRO A 44 -2.57 0.41 -4.86
CA PRO A 44 -2.69 0.72 -6.29
C PRO A 44 -1.40 0.34 -7.04
N ARG A 45 -1.36 -0.85 -7.60
CA ARG A 45 -0.22 -1.25 -8.45
C ARG A 45 -0.28 -0.53 -9.79
N PRO A 46 0.87 -0.30 -10.47
CA PRO A 46 0.89 0.39 -11.77
C PRO A 46 0.01 -0.26 -12.85
N ASP A 47 -0.13 -1.59 -12.84
CA ASP A 47 -1.00 -2.33 -13.76
C ASP A 47 -2.48 -2.30 -13.39
N GLN A 48 -2.83 -1.71 -12.26
CA GLN A 48 -4.19 -1.54 -11.77
C GLN A 48 -5.03 -2.84 -11.79
N ARG A 49 -4.37 -3.98 -11.52
CA ARG A 49 -5.01 -5.30 -11.51
C ARG A 49 -6.11 -5.46 -10.47
N HIS A 50 -6.05 -4.70 -9.40
CA HIS A 50 -7.07 -4.64 -8.35
C HIS A 50 -7.49 -3.19 -8.05
N ILE A 51 -6.88 -2.51 -7.06
CA ILE A 51 -7.15 -1.10 -6.76
C ILE A 51 -6.67 -0.23 -7.93
N ARG A 52 -7.53 0.66 -8.40
CA ARG A 52 -7.23 1.64 -9.45
C ARG A 52 -6.82 2.97 -8.81
N ALA A 53 -6.11 3.80 -9.55
CA ALA A 53 -5.76 5.15 -9.08
C ALA A 53 -7.02 5.97 -8.72
N GLU A 54 -8.10 5.84 -9.49
CA GLU A 54 -9.38 6.48 -9.22
C GLU A 54 -10.05 6.02 -7.91
N ASP A 55 -9.90 4.74 -7.53
CA ASP A 55 -10.40 4.23 -6.24
C ASP A 55 -9.69 4.95 -5.08
N CYS A 56 -8.37 5.13 -5.19
CA CYS A 56 -7.60 5.81 -4.15
C CYS A 56 -8.02 7.27 -3.99
N LEU A 57 -8.31 7.98 -5.10
CA LEU A 57 -8.80 9.34 -5.06
C LEU A 57 -10.15 9.43 -4.35
N ARG A 58 -11.09 8.56 -4.70
CA ARG A 58 -12.41 8.49 -4.07
C ARG A 58 -12.34 8.13 -2.59
N LEU A 59 -11.47 7.17 -2.22
CA LEU A 59 -11.26 6.80 -0.82
C LEU A 59 -10.67 7.96 -0.01
N GLY A 60 -9.72 8.71 -0.58
CA GLY A 60 -9.18 9.92 0.05
C GLY A 60 -10.21 11.02 0.28
N GLU A 61 -11.20 11.16 -0.62
CA GLU A 61 -12.31 12.11 -0.49
C GLU A 61 -13.34 11.71 0.59
N MET A 62 -13.43 10.43 0.93
CA MET A 62 -14.36 9.97 1.96
C MET A 62 -14.04 10.54 3.34
N GLY A 63 -12.76 10.65 3.71
CA GLY A 63 -12.31 11.15 5.01
C GLY A 63 -12.83 10.37 6.22
N GLY A 64 -12.52 10.86 7.41
CA GLY A 64 -13.10 10.34 8.66
C GLY A 64 -12.54 9.02 9.18
N THR A 65 -11.63 8.38 8.44
CA THR A 65 -10.90 7.19 8.88
C THR A 65 -9.48 7.17 8.32
N GLU A 66 -8.56 6.46 8.96
CA GLU A 66 -7.18 6.35 8.48
C GLU A 66 -7.13 5.63 7.13
N LEU A 67 -6.56 6.29 6.12
CA LEU A 67 -6.25 5.68 4.83
C LEU A 67 -4.76 5.37 4.77
N ASN A 68 -4.43 4.10 4.50
CA ASN A 68 -3.08 3.64 4.20
C ASN A 68 -2.97 3.29 2.72
N ILE A 69 -2.06 3.95 1.98
CA ILE A 69 -1.76 3.64 0.58
C ILE A 69 -0.41 2.94 0.51
N GLU A 70 -0.43 1.69 0.00
CA GLU A 70 0.76 0.88 -0.19
C GLU A 70 1.26 0.99 -1.62
N GLY A 71 2.57 0.89 -1.83
CA GLY A 71 3.12 0.73 -3.17
C GLY A 71 4.59 1.02 -3.30
N ASN A 72 5.10 0.76 -4.52
CA ASN A 72 6.49 1.00 -4.83
C ASN A 72 6.74 2.51 -5.06
N PRO A 73 7.58 3.15 -4.22
CA PRO A 73 7.87 4.59 -4.34
C PRO A 73 8.56 4.97 -5.65
N PHE A 74 9.15 4.01 -6.35
CA PHE A 74 9.82 4.21 -7.63
C PHE A 74 8.92 3.96 -8.84
N ALA A 75 7.66 3.58 -8.63
CA ALA A 75 6.71 3.33 -9.71
C ALA A 75 6.33 4.63 -10.42
N ALA A 76 6.74 4.74 -11.69
CA ALA A 76 6.44 5.87 -12.55
C ALA A 76 5.01 5.80 -13.11
N ALA A 77 4.58 6.90 -13.73
CA ALA A 77 3.32 6.95 -14.47
C ALA A 77 3.28 5.90 -15.60
N GLN A 78 2.12 5.27 -15.78
CA GLN A 78 1.88 4.29 -16.83
C GLN A 78 0.53 4.54 -17.50
N PRO A 79 0.40 4.27 -18.80
CA PRO A 79 -0.88 4.38 -19.49
C PRO A 79 -1.87 3.36 -18.93
N ALA A 80 -3.14 3.65 -19.14
CA ALA A 80 -4.24 2.76 -18.76
C ALA A 80 -4.02 1.34 -19.29
N PRO A 81 -4.16 0.30 -18.44
CA PRO A 81 -3.92 -1.09 -18.87
C PRO A 81 -5.01 -1.61 -19.82
N ARG A 82 -6.19 -0.99 -19.83
CA ARG A 82 -7.34 -1.32 -20.70
C ARG A 82 -8.35 -0.18 -20.75
N ALA A 83 -9.26 -0.25 -21.70
CA ALA A 83 -10.35 0.73 -21.85
C ALA A 83 -11.22 0.83 -20.58
N GLY A 84 -11.71 2.02 -20.28
CA GLY A 84 -12.56 2.29 -19.10
C GLY A 84 -11.81 2.45 -17.78
N ILE A 85 -10.48 2.44 -17.80
CA ILE A 85 -9.63 2.73 -16.65
C ILE A 85 -8.76 3.94 -16.99
N GLY A 86 -8.53 4.84 -16.02
CA GLY A 86 -7.61 5.95 -16.18
C GLY A 86 -6.14 5.54 -16.14
N ASP A 87 -5.26 6.44 -16.57
CA ASP A 87 -3.82 6.24 -16.44
C ASP A 87 -3.40 6.14 -14.97
N TYR A 88 -2.35 5.37 -14.72
CA TYR A 88 -1.68 5.37 -13.43
C TYR A 88 -0.72 6.57 -13.35
N PRO A 89 -0.90 7.52 -12.42
CA PRO A 89 -0.13 8.76 -12.41
C PRO A 89 1.30 8.63 -11.89
N GLY A 90 1.67 7.45 -11.40
CA GLY A 90 2.86 7.22 -10.59
C GLY A 90 2.55 7.27 -9.09
N PHE A 91 3.29 6.48 -8.31
CA PHE A 91 2.97 6.31 -6.88
C PHE A 91 3.05 7.64 -6.10
N LEU A 92 4.17 8.35 -6.21
CA LEU A 92 4.36 9.60 -5.46
C LEU A 92 3.38 10.69 -5.89
N ALA A 93 3.06 10.80 -7.19
CA ALA A 93 2.06 11.76 -7.67
C ALA A 93 0.65 11.45 -7.14
N LEU A 94 0.30 10.16 -7.02
CA LEU A 94 -0.97 9.74 -6.42
C LEU A 94 -1.03 10.11 -4.94
N VAL A 95 0.03 9.78 -4.18
CA VAL A 95 0.13 10.10 -2.74
C VAL A 95 0.14 11.61 -2.51
N GLU A 96 0.87 12.38 -3.32
CA GLU A 96 0.90 13.85 -3.23
C GLU A 96 -0.49 14.46 -3.36
N ARG A 97 -1.29 13.94 -4.26
CA ARG A 97 -2.66 14.44 -4.51
C ARG A 97 -3.62 14.09 -3.38
N ILE A 98 -3.48 12.90 -2.78
CA ILE A 98 -4.42 12.38 -1.76
C ILE A 98 -4.03 12.83 -0.35
N ARG A 99 -2.71 12.84 -0.04
CA ARG A 99 -2.19 13.10 1.31
C ARG A 99 -2.80 12.18 2.37
N PRO A 100 -2.69 10.86 2.20
CA PRO A 100 -3.26 9.90 3.15
C PRO A 100 -2.56 10.00 4.52
N GLU A 101 -3.22 9.51 5.57
CA GLU A 101 -2.65 9.47 6.92
C GLU A 101 -1.41 8.57 7.01
N GLN A 102 -1.39 7.47 6.22
CA GLN A 102 -0.25 6.56 6.17
C GLN A 102 0.10 6.18 4.73
N VAL A 103 1.38 5.99 4.51
CA VAL A 103 1.94 5.41 3.29
C VAL A 103 2.84 4.25 3.68
N THR A 104 2.59 3.06 3.11
CA THR A 104 3.50 1.91 3.26
C THR A 104 4.28 1.71 1.97
N LEU A 105 5.59 1.86 2.04
CA LEU A 105 6.48 1.65 0.91
C LEU A 105 6.80 0.17 0.76
N VAL A 106 6.63 -0.36 -0.46
CA VAL A 106 6.79 -1.78 -0.81
C VAL A 106 7.72 -1.90 -2.01
N PRO A 107 8.70 -2.84 -2.05
CA PRO A 107 9.67 -2.96 -3.16
C PRO A 107 9.13 -3.70 -4.39
N ASP A 108 7.82 -3.78 -4.55
CA ASP A 108 7.17 -4.53 -5.64
C ASP A 108 7.56 -4.05 -7.03
N ASN A 109 7.57 -4.98 -7.97
CA ASN A 109 7.59 -4.71 -9.40
C ASN A 109 6.33 -5.29 -10.10
N ASN A 110 6.14 -4.97 -11.38
CA ASN A 110 4.93 -5.39 -12.11
C ASN A 110 4.88 -6.91 -12.39
N ASP A 111 6.03 -7.58 -12.38
CA ASP A 111 6.13 -9.01 -12.73
C ASP A 111 5.75 -9.93 -11.56
N GLN A 112 5.70 -9.38 -10.33
CA GLN A 112 5.34 -10.13 -9.14
C GLN A 112 3.82 -10.30 -9.03
N LEU A 113 3.37 -11.51 -8.68
CA LEU A 113 1.96 -11.80 -8.42
C LEU A 113 1.47 -11.06 -7.17
N THR A 114 2.30 -11.07 -6.12
CA THR A 114 2.07 -10.41 -4.84
C THR A 114 3.41 -9.91 -4.29
N SER A 115 3.37 -9.08 -3.25
CA SER A 115 4.58 -8.70 -2.50
C SER A 115 5.18 -9.95 -1.84
N ASP A 116 6.41 -10.26 -2.14
CA ASP A 116 7.08 -11.51 -1.76
C ASP A 116 8.39 -11.30 -0.96
N HIS A 117 8.79 -10.05 -0.74
CA HIS A 117 9.95 -9.65 0.06
C HIS A 117 9.86 -8.19 0.50
N GLY A 118 10.55 -7.85 1.60
CA GLY A 118 10.70 -6.50 2.10
C GLY A 118 11.87 -5.73 1.47
N PHE A 119 12.02 -4.45 1.83
CA PHE A 119 13.19 -3.67 1.45
C PHE A 119 14.47 -4.19 2.10
N ASP A 120 15.56 -4.20 1.33
CA ASP A 120 16.92 -4.28 1.85
C ASP A 120 17.44 -2.87 2.12
N ILE A 121 17.45 -2.44 3.39
CA ILE A 121 17.82 -1.08 3.77
C ILE A 121 19.28 -0.80 3.51
N THR A 122 20.14 -1.81 3.56
CA THR A 122 21.57 -1.64 3.24
C THR A 122 21.78 -1.25 1.78
N ARG A 123 20.95 -1.79 0.88
CA ARG A 123 21.00 -1.51 -0.56
C ARG A 123 20.18 -0.27 -0.95
N ASP A 124 18.97 -0.16 -0.41
CA ASP A 124 17.97 0.79 -0.88
C ASP A 124 17.87 2.06 -0.02
N GLY A 125 18.52 2.08 1.15
CA GLY A 125 18.37 3.15 2.14
C GLY A 125 18.64 4.55 1.62
N ASP A 126 19.71 4.73 0.84
CA ASP A 126 20.09 6.06 0.29
C ASP A 126 19.04 6.57 -0.71
N ARG A 127 18.37 5.67 -1.43
CA ARG A 127 17.30 6.01 -2.38
C ARG A 127 15.97 6.29 -1.66
N LEU A 128 15.71 5.58 -0.57
CA LEU A 128 14.48 5.71 0.22
C LEU A 128 14.47 6.98 1.08
N ARG A 129 15.61 7.39 1.62
CA ARG A 129 15.71 8.54 2.53
C ARG A 129 15.02 9.81 2.01
N PRO A 130 15.34 10.33 0.82
CA PRO A 130 14.68 11.54 0.32
C PRO A 130 13.17 11.35 0.11
N ILE A 131 12.73 10.14 -0.21
CA ILE A 131 11.30 9.83 -0.38
C ILE A 131 10.59 9.83 0.97
N VAL A 132 11.17 9.22 2.00
CA VAL A 132 10.64 9.24 3.36
C VAL A 132 10.51 10.69 3.86
N GLU A 133 11.55 11.50 3.66
CA GLU A 133 11.53 12.93 4.03
C GLU A 133 10.43 13.69 3.29
N GLN A 134 10.25 13.44 1.99
CA GLN A 134 9.20 14.05 1.17
C GLN A 134 7.80 13.67 1.66
N LEU A 135 7.55 12.39 1.91
CA LEU A 135 6.26 11.90 2.40
C LEU A 135 5.93 12.47 3.78
N LYS A 136 6.90 12.55 4.68
CA LYS A 136 6.74 13.20 5.98
C LYS A 136 6.48 14.70 5.85
N GLY A 137 7.14 15.37 4.90
CA GLY A 137 6.85 16.76 4.55
C GLY A 137 5.42 16.98 4.05
N TRP A 138 4.80 15.95 3.50
CA TRP A 138 3.39 15.93 3.12
C TRP A 138 2.44 15.61 4.28
N GLY A 139 2.95 15.31 5.46
CA GLY A 139 2.17 14.97 6.66
C GLY A 139 1.81 13.49 6.78
N CYS A 140 2.31 12.64 5.89
CA CYS A 140 2.04 11.21 5.94
C CYS A 140 2.91 10.53 7.01
N ARG A 141 2.36 9.55 7.71
CA ARG A 141 3.11 8.57 8.49
C ARG A 141 3.68 7.52 7.54
N VAL A 142 4.99 7.28 7.62
CA VAL A 142 5.68 6.38 6.68
C VAL A 142 5.94 5.03 7.32
N SER A 143 5.47 3.96 6.69
CA SER A 143 5.75 2.56 7.01
C SER A 143 6.60 1.92 5.90
N LEU A 144 7.49 0.99 6.25
CA LEU A 144 8.25 0.19 5.28
C LEU A 144 7.85 -1.27 5.38
N PHE A 145 7.58 -1.89 4.24
CA PHE A 145 7.38 -3.34 4.13
C PHE A 145 8.72 -4.05 4.25
N MET A 146 8.86 -4.91 5.25
CA MET A 146 10.13 -5.49 5.69
C MET A 146 10.00 -6.99 5.89
N ASP A 147 11.04 -7.72 5.52
CA ASP A 147 11.22 -9.08 6.03
C ASP A 147 11.47 -9.04 7.55
N PRO A 148 11.12 -10.10 8.31
CA PRO A 148 11.31 -10.16 9.74
C PRO A 148 12.80 -10.38 10.13
N ASP A 149 13.68 -9.53 9.57
CA ASP A 149 15.11 -9.50 9.86
C ASP A 149 15.42 -8.36 10.85
N PRO A 150 15.79 -8.67 12.13
CA PRO A 150 16.09 -7.65 13.12
C PRO A 150 17.22 -6.71 12.72
N THR A 151 18.18 -7.17 11.90
CA THR A 151 19.32 -6.34 11.45
C THR A 151 18.89 -5.28 10.48
N GLN A 152 18.00 -5.61 9.55
CA GLN A 152 17.41 -4.67 8.60
C GLN A 152 16.42 -3.71 9.29
N ILE A 153 15.56 -4.24 10.17
CA ILE A 153 14.58 -3.43 10.91
C ILE A 153 15.26 -2.36 11.77
N ALA A 154 16.40 -2.68 12.37
CA ALA A 154 17.17 -1.71 13.16
C ALA A 154 17.62 -0.48 12.35
N LEU A 155 17.80 -0.61 11.03
CA LEU A 155 18.21 0.47 10.13
C LEU A 155 17.03 1.39 9.74
N VAL A 156 15.80 0.92 9.83
CA VAL A 156 14.60 1.67 9.39
C VAL A 156 14.46 3.00 10.15
N ARG A 157 14.76 3.00 11.44
CA ARG A 157 14.71 4.22 12.26
C ARG A 157 15.66 5.32 11.74
N ALA A 158 16.83 4.94 11.25
CA ALA A 158 17.81 5.86 10.71
C ALA A 158 17.39 6.51 9.38
N LEU A 159 16.43 5.90 8.67
CA LEU A 159 15.79 6.47 7.48
C LEU A 159 14.74 7.53 7.83
N GLY A 160 14.28 7.58 9.09
CA GLY A 160 13.21 8.48 9.53
C GLY A 160 11.79 7.92 9.33
N ALA A 161 11.64 6.65 8.95
CA ALA A 161 10.34 6.00 8.87
C ALA A 161 9.74 5.80 10.27
N ASP A 162 8.41 5.79 10.35
CA ASP A 162 7.65 5.77 11.61
C ASP A 162 7.24 4.36 12.02
N ARG A 163 7.09 3.45 11.06
CA ARG A 163 6.58 2.08 11.24
C ARG A 163 7.29 1.08 10.33
N VAL A 164 7.07 -0.19 10.63
CA VAL A 164 7.34 -1.32 9.74
C VAL A 164 6.05 -2.13 9.57
N GLU A 165 5.88 -2.69 8.39
CA GLU A 165 4.93 -3.74 8.10
C GLU A 165 5.73 -5.03 7.85
N LEU A 166 5.42 -6.10 8.58
CA LEU A 166 6.19 -7.34 8.50
C LEU A 166 5.60 -8.28 7.45
N TYR A 167 6.46 -8.81 6.58
CA TYR A 167 6.13 -9.91 5.71
C TYR A 167 6.00 -11.20 6.51
N THR A 168 4.81 -11.78 6.53
CA THR A 168 4.46 -12.89 7.45
C THR A 168 4.44 -14.27 6.80
N GLU A 169 4.70 -14.39 5.50
CA GLU A 169 4.68 -15.69 4.77
C GLU A 169 5.70 -16.69 5.34
N THR A 170 6.91 -16.22 5.65
CA THR A 170 7.95 -17.06 6.24
C THR A 170 7.54 -17.64 7.60
N PHE A 171 6.87 -16.84 8.43
CA PHE A 171 6.29 -17.28 9.69
C PHE A 171 5.16 -18.29 9.47
N ALA A 172 4.25 -18.02 8.53
CA ALA A 172 3.15 -18.93 8.22
C ALA A 172 3.66 -20.30 7.77
N ARG A 173 4.67 -20.33 6.87
CA ARG A 173 5.29 -21.58 6.40
C ARG A 173 6.02 -22.33 7.50
N ALA A 174 6.79 -21.64 8.35
CA ALA A 174 7.46 -22.27 9.48
C ALA A 174 6.44 -22.92 10.42
N HIS A 175 5.36 -22.21 10.74
CA HIS A 175 4.28 -22.75 11.58
C HIS A 175 3.61 -23.99 10.97
N GLU A 176 3.36 -24.01 9.65
CA GLU A 176 2.80 -25.17 8.94
C GLU A 176 3.74 -26.38 8.99
N CYS A 177 5.06 -26.14 8.98
CA CYS A 177 6.08 -27.18 9.09
C CYS A 177 6.34 -27.65 10.53
N GLY A 178 5.77 -26.97 11.53
CA GLY A 178 5.92 -27.29 12.94
C GLY A 178 7.23 -26.79 13.57
N ASP A 179 7.83 -25.77 13.00
CA ASP A 179 9.02 -25.07 13.51
C ASP A 179 8.64 -23.89 14.43
#